data_0036d352a578fa43e94b93fedb14ee8b
#
_entry.id   0036d352a578fa43e94b93fedb14ee8b
#
_cell.length_a   1.000
_cell.length_b   1.000
_cell.length_c   1.000
_cell.angle_alpha   90.00
_cell.angle_beta   90.00
_cell.angle_gamma   90.00
#
_symmetry.space_group_name_H-M   'P 1'
#
loop_
_entity.id
_entity.type
_entity.pdbx_description
1 polymer ?
#
loop_
_entity_poly.entity_id
_entity_poly.type
_entity_poly.pdbx_seq_one_letter_code
_entity_poly.pdbx_strand_id
1 'polypeptide(L)'
;ELEAGRKVQQALLPEQNPDIAGWSIWLFTRPANEVGGDLVDYLRLDENKTVLTIADVAGKGLQAALMTSKLQATIRALATEINSLSDIGKKINKIFHRDSLPNLFASMLFIQIDSDSGKINFINAGHFPPLIVNDKEIKELSKGDIAIGLVSNAEYNEQTLVLEQDEIFIAYSDGVCEAKNEYG
;
A
#
# COMPACT_ATOMS: atom_id res chain seq x y z
N GLU A 1 -21.91 9.21 14.14
CA GLU A 1 -20.82 9.93 13.44
C GLU A 1 -19.76 8.99 12.89
N LEU A 2 -19.27 7.98 13.64
CA LEU A 2 -18.30 6.99 13.15
C LEU A 2 -18.85 6.16 11.99
N GLU A 3 -20.14 5.80 12.02
CA GLU A 3 -20.79 5.10 10.91
C GLU A 3 -20.82 5.93 9.62
N ALA A 4 -21.01 7.25 9.73
CA ALA A 4 -20.89 8.16 8.59
C ALA A 4 -19.46 8.22 8.05
N GLY A 5 -18.47 8.25 8.94
CA GLY A 5 -17.03 8.15 8.58
C GLY A 5 -16.70 6.86 7.86
N ARG A 6 -17.25 5.72 8.32
CA ARG A 6 -17.11 4.42 7.67
C ARG A 6 -17.62 4.44 6.22
N LYS A 7 -18.81 5.00 6.00
CA LYS A 7 -19.38 5.10 4.65
C LYS A 7 -18.49 5.93 3.72
N VAL A 8 -17.94 7.03 4.22
CA VAL A 8 -17.01 7.86 3.45
C VAL A 8 -15.72 7.09 3.14
N GLN A 9 -15.11 6.44 4.14
CA GLN A 9 -13.89 5.66 3.93
C GLN A 9 -14.13 4.51 2.95
N GLN A 10 -15.24 3.78 3.07
CA GLN A 10 -15.60 2.71 2.14
C GLN A 10 -15.80 3.22 0.70
N ALA A 11 -16.39 4.40 0.52
CA ALA A 11 -16.56 5.00 -0.80
C ALA A 11 -15.24 5.46 -1.45
N LEU A 12 -14.16 5.58 -0.69
CA LEU A 12 -12.81 5.89 -1.19
C LEU A 12 -12.03 4.64 -1.61
N LEU A 13 -12.45 3.45 -1.16
CA LEU A 13 -11.82 2.20 -1.53
C LEU A 13 -12.25 1.77 -2.95
N PRO A 14 -11.40 1.01 -3.66
CA PRO A 14 -11.76 0.45 -4.95
C PRO A 14 -12.98 -0.47 -4.84
N GLU A 15 -13.98 -0.26 -5.69
CA GLU A 15 -15.17 -1.13 -5.77
C GLU A 15 -14.87 -2.47 -6.46
N GLN A 16 -13.85 -2.50 -7.29
CA GLN A 16 -13.48 -3.67 -8.10
C GLN A 16 -11.97 -3.86 -8.11
N ASN A 17 -11.53 -5.07 -8.36
CA ASN A 17 -10.13 -5.36 -8.63
C ASN A 17 -9.70 -4.74 -9.97
N PRO A 18 -8.43 -4.29 -10.10
CA PRO A 18 -7.94 -3.76 -11.35
C PRO A 18 -7.91 -4.85 -12.43
N ASP A 19 -8.38 -4.50 -13.62
CA ASP A 19 -8.26 -5.33 -14.82
C ASP A 19 -6.98 -4.93 -15.57
N ILE A 20 -5.97 -5.78 -15.49
CA ILE A 20 -4.66 -5.60 -16.13
C ILE A 20 -4.39 -6.81 -17.01
N ALA A 21 -4.13 -6.57 -18.29
CA ALA A 21 -3.87 -7.63 -19.25
C ALA A 21 -2.70 -8.55 -18.80
N GLY A 22 -2.94 -9.86 -18.76
CA GLY A 22 -1.94 -10.85 -18.34
C GLY A 22 -1.79 -11.02 -16.82
N TRP A 23 -2.55 -10.28 -16.01
CA TRP A 23 -2.47 -10.31 -14.55
C TRP A 23 -3.80 -10.71 -13.92
N SER A 24 -3.74 -11.54 -12.88
CA SER A 24 -4.86 -11.77 -11.98
C SER A 24 -4.58 -11.07 -10.65
N ILE A 25 -5.36 -10.05 -10.31
CA ILE A 25 -5.12 -9.23 -9.12
C ILE A 25 -6.35 -9.30 -8.22
N TRP A 26 -6.09 -9.50 -6.93
CA TRP A 26 -7.12 -9.49 -5.91
C TRP A 26 -6.74 -8.53 -4.79
N LEU A 27 -7.62 -7.59 -4.51
CA LEU A 27 -7.46 -6.60 -3.46
C LEU A 27 -8.51 -6.85 -2.38
N PHE A 28 -8.10 -6.85 -1.13
CA PHE A 28 -9.00 -7.06 -0.01
C PHE A 28 -8.57 -6.22 1.19
N THR A 29 -9.53 -5.57 1.82
CA THR A 29 -9.37 -4.95 3.13
C THR A 29 -10.66 -5.08 3.93
N ARG A 30 -10.52 -5.30 5.23
CA ARG A 30 -11.64 -5.38 6.17
C ARG A 30 -11.23 -4.71 7.48
N PRO A 31 -11.67 -3.48 7.72
CA PRO A 31 -11.40 -2.80 8.99
C PRO A 31 -11.92 -3.62 10.18
N ALA A 32 -11.14 -3.69 11.26
CA ALA A 32 -11.54 -4.35 12.50
C ALA A 32 -12.62 -3.57 13.26
N ASN A 33 -12.67 -2.25 13.08
CA ASN A 33 -13.66 -1.34 13.66
C ASN A 33 -14.45 -0.64 12.55
N GLU A 34 -15.26 0.35 12.93
CA GLU A 34 -16.06 1.14 11.97
C GLU A 34 -15.19 1.84 10.93
N VAL A 35 -14.00 2.32 11.35
CA VAL A 35 -12.99 2.96 10.49
C VAL A 35 -11.61 2.44 10.85
N GLY A 36 -10.68 2.39 9.89
CA GLY A 36 -9.35 1.80 10.05
C GLY A 36 -8.21 2.62 9.50
N GLY A 37 -6.97 2.23 9.89
CA GLY A 37 -5.70 2.75 9.38
C GLY A 37 -5.26 2.12 8.06
N ASP A 38 -5.77 0.92 7.75
CA ASP A 38 -5.41 0.19 6.54
C ASP A 38 -5.90 0.88 5.26
N LEU A 39 -5.03 0.91 4.26
CA LEU A 39 -5.31 1.34 2.90
C LEU A 39 -4.96 0.24 1.92
N VAL A 40 -5.90 -0.11 1.06
CA VAL A 40 -5.67 -0.88 -0.16
C VAL A 40 -6.26 -0.08 -1.30
N ASP A 41 -5.45 0.29 -2.28
CA ASP A 41 -5.87 1.15 -3.38
C ASP A 41 -5.13 0.81 -4.67
N TYR A 42 -5.69 1.23 -5.80
CA TYR A 42 -4.99 1.22 -7.07
C TYR A 42 -5.34 2.43 -7.92
N LEU A 43 -4.43 2.77 -8.82
CA LEU A 43 -4.61 3.83 -9.80
C LEU A 43 -4.00 3.41 -11.12
N ARG A 44 -4.78 3.45 -12.19
CA ARG A 44 -4.29 3.26 -13.55
C ARG A 44 -3.66 4.56 -14.03
N LEU A 45 -2.37 4.52 -14.34
CA LEU A 45 -1.62 5.70 -14.79
C LEU A 45 -1.76 5.90 -16.31
N ASP A 46 -1.68 4.80 -17.06
CA ASP A 46 -1.86 4.76 -18.52
C ASP A 46 -2.35 3.36 -18.95
N GLU A 47 -2.28 3.05 -20.22
CA GLU A 47 -2.75 1.77 -20.78
C GLU A 47 -1.99 0.58 -20.22
N ASN A 48 -0.72 0.75 -19.87
CA ASN A 48 0.20 -0.33 -19.50
C ASN A 48 0.67 -0.27 -18.05
N LYS A 49 0.50 0.88 -17.38
CA LYS A 49 1.01 1.09 -16.01
C LYS A 49 -0.12 1.27 -15.02
N THR A 50 -0.11 0.43 -14.02
CA THR A 50 -1.00 0.53 -12.87
C THR A 50 -0.19 0.51 -11.59
N VAL A 51 -0.50 1.40 -10.66
CA VAL A 51 0.06 1.39 -9.32
C VAL A 51 -0.93 0.81 -8.33
N LEU A 52 -0.42 0.02 -7.40
CA LEU A 52 -1.13 -0.55 -6.27
C LEU A 52 -0.51 -0.02 -5.00
N THR A 53 -1.31 0.20 -3.99
CA THR A 53 -0.85 0.64 -2.66
C THR A 53 -1.46 -0.25 -1.60
N ILE A 54 -0.63 -0.76 -0.70
CA ILE A 54 -1.04 -1.25 0.59
C ILE A 54 -0.29 -0.43 1.65
N ALA A 55 -1.01 0.10 2.63
CA ALA A 55 -0.43 0.89 3.71
C ALA A 55 -1.24 0.69 4.99
N ASP A 56 -0.58 0.93 6.11
CA ASP A 56 -1.21 0.96 7.42
C ASP A 56 -0.70 2.18 8.20
N VAL A 57 -1.63 3.03 8.60
CA VAL A 57 -1.36 4.24 9.40
C VAL A 57 -1.39 3.89 10.87
N ALA A 58 -0.27 4.11 11.56
CA ALA A 58 -0.14 3.87 12.99
C ALA A 58 -1.25 4.52 13.79
N GLY A 59 -1.84 3.76 14.72
CA GLY A 59 -2.95 4.20 15.54
C GLY A 59 -4.27 3.52 15.18
N LYS A 60 -5.37 4.04 15.70
CA LYS A 60 -6.72 3.45 15.49
C LYS A 60 -7.81 4.50 15.50
N GLY A 61 -8.98 4.09 15.01
CA GLY A 61 -10.17 4.93 15.01
C GLY A 61 -10.08 6.10 14.03
N LEU A 62 -10.79 7.19 14.33
CA LEU A 62 -10.99 8.31 13.42
C LEU A 62 -9.69 9.01 13.01
N GLN A 63 -8.72 9.10 13.91
CA GLN A 63 -7.43 9.74 13.64
C GLN A 63 -6.67 9.00 12.54
N ALA A 64 -6.51 7.68 12.69
CA ALA A 64 -5.87 6.85 11.67
C ALA A 64 -6.63 6.92 10.35
N ALA A 65 -7.96 6.80 10.37
CA ALA A 65 -8.80 6.86 9.18
C ALA A 65 -8.69 8.17 8.39
N LEU A 66 -8.63 9.31 9.07
CA LEU A 66 -8.43 10.61 8.42
C LEU A 66 -7.05 10.72 7.77
N MET A 67 -6.01 10.21 8.44
CA MET A 67 -4.66 10.20 7.89
C MET A 67 -4.52 9.22 6.73
N THR A 68 -5.20 8.08 6.77
CA THR A 68 -5.30 7.13 5.66
C THR A 68 -5.93 7.78 4.43
N SER A 69 -7.05 8.48 4.60
CA SER A 69 -7.71 9.19 3.49
C SER A 69 -6.81 10.30 2.91
N LYS A 70 -6.08 11.02 3.77
CA LYS A 70 -5.09 12.01 3.34
C LYS A 70 -3.93 11.35 2.57
N LEU A 71 -3.40 10.24 3.08
CA LEU A 71 -2.34 9.48 2.42
C LEU A 71 -2.77 9.03 1.03
N GLN A 72 -3.97 8.45 0.91
CA GLN A 72 -4.55 8.03 -0.37
C GLN A 72 -4.66 9.19 -1.36
N ALA A 73 -5.23 10.32 -0.95
CA ALA A 73 -5.34 11.51 -1.80
C ALA A 73 -3.97 12.03 -2.25
N THR A 74 -2.98 12.03 -1.36
CA THR A 74 -1.61 12.45 -1.67
C THR A 74 -0.96 11.51 -2.68
N ILE A 75 -1.09 10.19 -2.50
CA ILE A 75 -0.58 9.17 -3.44
C ILE A 75 -1.20 9.37 -4.82
N ARG A 76 -2.52 9.46 -4.90
CA ARG A 76 -3.24 9.63 -6.17
C ARG A 76 -2.82 10.90 -6.92
N ALA A 77 -2.60 12.00 -6.21
CA ALA A 77 -2.14 13.25 -6.80
C ALA A 77 -0.70 13.16 -7.34
N LEU A 78 0.21 12.52 -6.60
CA LEU A 78 1.61 12.45 -6.97
C LEU A 78 1.93 11.36 -8.01
N ALA A 79 1.19 10.25 -7.99
CA ALA A 79 1.43 9.12 -8.88
C ALA A 79 1.28 9.47 -10.37
N THR A 80 0.46 10.47 -10.71
CA THR A 80 0.27 10.93 -12.10
C THR A 80 1.34 11.92 -12.57
N GLU A 81 2.10 12.50 -11.63
CA GLU A 81 3.03 13.61 -11.90
C GLU A 81 4.50 13.17 -11.92
N ILE A 82 4.81 12.03 -11.30
CA ILE A 82 6.18 11.61 -11.00
C ILE A 82 6.42 10.20 -11.52
N ASN A 83 7.50 10.02 -12.28
CA ASN A 83 7.82 8.72 -12.88
C ASN A 83 8.64 7.78 -11.99
N SER A 84 9.35 8.30 -10.97
CA SER A 84 10.18 7.49 -10.07
C SER A 84 9.42 7.17 -8.80
N LEU A 85 9.33 5.89 -8.45
CA LEU A 85 8.69 5.45 -7.19
C LEU A 85 9.46 5.97 -5.97
N SER A 86 10.80 6.02 -6.05
CA SER A 86 11.64 6.62 -5.02
C SER A 86 11.28 8.08 -4.76
N ASP A 87 11.12 8.87 -5.81
CA ASP A 87 10.78 10.30 -5.69
C ASP A 87 9.34 10.51 -5.20
N ILE A 88 8.40 9.65 -5.62
CA ILE A 88 7.05 9.61 -5.06
C ILE A 88 7.10 9.34 -3.56
N GLY A 89 7.83 8.30 -3.14
CA GLY A 89 7.99 7.94 -1.73
C GLY A 89 8.56 9.08 -0.89
N LYS A 90 9.62 9.74 -1.37
CA LYS A 90 10.21 10.92 -0.73
C LYS A 90 9.22 12.08 -0.57
N LYS A 91 8.45 12.37 -1.62
CA LYS A 91 7.44 13.45 -1.57
C LYS A 91 6.29 13.12 -0.64
N ILE A 92 5.77 11.89 -0.71
CA ILE A 92 4.73 11.40 0.22
C ILE A 92 5.24 11.54 1.66
N ASN A 93 6.44 11.04 1.95
CA ASN A 93 7.06 11.12 3.26
C ASN A 93 7.15 12.57 3.77
N LYS A 94 7.67 13.46 2.94
CA LYS A 94 7.81 14.89 3.30
C LYS A 94 6.47 15.55 3.63
N ILE A 95 5.45 15.28 2.82
CA ILE A 95 4.09 15.81 3.04
C ILE A 95 3.48 15.20 4.30
N PHE A 96 3.57 13.88 4.44
CA PHE A 96 3.01 13.17 5.58
C PHE A 96 3.67 13.61 6.90
N HIS A 97 5.02 13.65 6.93
CA HIS A 97 5.78 14.11 8.11
C HIS A 97 5.46 15.55 8.51
N ARG A 98 5.32 16.46 7.53
CA ARG A 98 4.98 17.88 7.80
C ARG A 98 3.59 18.03 8.41
N ASP A 99 2.64 17.24 7.93
CA ASP A 99 1.21 17.47 8.16
C ASP A 99 0.59 16.52 9.20
N SER A 100 1.37 15.53 9.68
CA SER A 100 0.90 14.57 10.68
C SER A 100 1.07 15.10 12.09
N LEU A 101 0.27 14.55 12.99
CA LEU A 101 0.49 14.75 14.42
C LEU A 101 1.79 14.05 14.86
N PRO A 102 2.43 14.49 15.96
CA PRO A 102 3.62 13.82 16.49
C PRO A 102 3.39 12.32 16.70
N ASN A 103 4.40 11.52 16.35
CA ASN A 103 4.39 10.06 16.45
C ASN A 103 3.42 9.31 15.52
N LEU A 104 2.80 10.00 14.57
CA LEU A 104 2.05 9.36 13.50
C LEU A 104 2.98 9.03 12.33
N PHE A 105 2.91 7.79 11.88
CA PHE A 105 3.64 7.28 10.71
C PHE A 105 2.76 6.29 9.96
N ALA A 106 3.18 5.90 8.78
CA ALA A 106 2.50 4.86 8.02
C ALA A 106 3.53 3.88 7.44
N SER A 107 3.27 2.59 7.56
CA SER A 107 3.93 1.61 6.72
C SER A 107 3.29 1.63 5.34
N MET A 108 4.08 1.46 4.27
CA MET A 108 3.55 1.50 2.92
C MET A 108 4.36 0.63 1.97
N LEU A 109 3.66 -0.18 1.19
CA LEU A 109 4.19 -0.83 0.00
C LEU A 109 3.51 -0.17 -1.21
N PHE A 110 4.32 0.46 -2.08
CA PHE A 110 3.85 1.12 -3.29
C PHE A 110 4.41 0.40 -4.50
N ILE A 111 3.53 -0.17 -5.31
CA ILE A 111 3.85 -1.17 -6.34
C ILE A 111 3.39 -0.63 -7.68
N GLN A 112 4.25 -0.68 -8.69
CA GLN A 112 3.89 -0.41 -10.08
C GLN A 112 4.01 -1.68 -10.90
N ILE A 113 2.93 -2.05 -11.57
CA ILE A 113 2.89 -3.12 -12.57
C ILE A 113 2.97 -2.47 -13.95
N ASP A 114 3.88 -2.98 -14.76
CA ASP A 114 4.01 -2.65 -16.17
C ASP A 114 3.59 -3.89 -16.98
N SER A 115 2.42 -3.83 -17.61
CA SER A 115 1.84 -4.97 -18.32
C SER A 115 2.58 -5.32 -19.61
N ASP A 116 3.28 -4.36 -20.23
CA ASP A 116 4.05 -4.60 -21.44
C ASP A 116 5.31 -5.43 -21.16
N SER A 117 6.04 -5.03 -20.11
CA SER A 117 7.30 -5.69 -19.75
C SER A 117 7.12 -6.85 -18.77
N GLY A 118 5.95 -7.01 -18.16
CA GLY A 118 5.70 -7.98 -17.08
C GLY A 118 6.45 -7.67 -15.79
N LYS A 119 6.97 -6.45 -15.63
CA LYS A 119 7.76 -6.04 -14.47
C LYS A 119 6.88 -5.51 -13.35
N ILE A 120 7.28 -5.85 -12.14
CA ILE A 120 6.83 -5.22 -10.90
C ILE A 120 7.98 -4.37 -10.37
N ASN A 121 7.77 -3.06 -10.27
CA ASN A 121 8.65 -2.16 -9.54
C ASN A 121 7.96 -1.75 -8.25
N PHE A 122 8.68 -1.69 -7.14
CA PHE A 122 8.08 -1.28 -5.87
C PHE A 122 9.08 -0.62 -4.92
N ILE A 123 8.55 0.19 -4.02
CA ILE A 123 9.23 0.64 -2.80
C ILE A 123 8.50 0.06 -1.59
N ASN A 124 9.26 -0.30 -0.57
CA ASN A 124 8.73 -0.74 0.71
C ASN A 124 9.18 0.24 1.81
N ALA A 125 8.25 1.03 2.31
CA ALA A 125 8.45 2.01 3.36
C ALA A 125 7.98 1.43 4.71
N GLY A 126 8.77 0.54 5.30
CA GLY A 126 8.52 -0.03 6.62
C GLY A 126 7.32 -0.99 6.69
N HIS A 127 6.83 -1.48 5.57
CA HIS A 127 5.75 -2.45 5.52
C HIS A 127 6.30 -3.88 5.61
N PHE A 128 5.42 -4.86 5.89
CA PHE A 128 5.82 -6.26 5.86
C PHE A 128 6.44 -6.62 4.52
N PRO A 129 7.53 -7.41 4.53
CA PRO A 129 8.13 -7.86 3.28
C PRO A 129 7.13 -8.66 2.47
N PRO A 130 6.97 -8.36 1.16
CA PRO A 130 6.11 -9.16 0.30
C PRO A 130 6.66 -10.58 0.15
N LEU A 131 5.77 -11.51 -0.18
CA LEU A 131 6.09 -12.90 -0.44
C LEU A 131 5.94 -13.20 -1.93
N ILE A 132 6.84 -14.03 -2.46
CA ILE A 132 6.66 -14.74 -3.73
C ILE A 132 6.35 -16.18 -3.39
N VAL A 133 5.24 -16.68 -3.89
CA VAL A 133 4.74 -18.03 -3.59
C VAL A 133 4.54 -18.80 -4.88
N ASN A 134 5.04 -20.02 -4.94
CA ASN A 134 4.74 -20.99 -5.97
C ASN A 134 4.55 -22.39 -5.34
N ASP A 135 4.32 -23.41 -6.15
CA ASP A 135 4.07 -24.78 -5.68
C ASP A 135 5.23 -25.42 -4.89
N LYS A 136 6.43 -24.83 -4.95
CA LYS A 136 7.65 -25.42 -4.38
C LYS A 136 8.12 -24.70 -3.12
N GLU A 137 7.95 -23.37 -3.08
CA GLU A 137 8.51 -22.55 -2.00
C GLU A 137 7.72 -21.27 -1.75
N ILE A 138 7.94 -20.72 -0.56
CA ILE A 138 7.54 -19.36 -0.19
C ILE A 138 8.85 -18.58 0.02
N LYS A 139 9.04 -17.53 -0.75
CA LYS A 139 10.20 -16.66 -0.66
C LYS A 139 9.79 -15.31 -0.14
N GLU A 140 10.32 -14.92 1.02
CA GLU A 140 10.17 -13.57 1.55
C GLU A 140 11.17 -12.64 0.85
N LEU A 141 10.68 -11.48 0.39
CA LEU A 141 11.54 -10.44 -0.19
C LEU A 141 12.27 -9.65 0.90
N SER A 142 13.24 -8.82 0.48
CA SER A 142 14.02 -8.03 1.44
C SER A 142 13.14 -7.03 2.20
N LYS A 143 13.54 -6.76 3.44
CA LYS A 143 12.96 -5.69 4.26
C LYS A 143 13.10 -4.35 3.55
N GLY A 144 12.13 -3.49 3.80
CA GLY A 144 12.08 -2.15 3.22
C GLY A 144 12.91 -1.12 3.97
N ASP A 145 12.72 0.10 3.52
CA ASP A 145 13.26 1.31 4.13
C ASP A 145 12.39 1.75 5.34
N ILE A 146 12.68 2.92 5.88
CA ILE A 146 11.95 3.46 7.04
C ILE A 146 10.50 3.82 6.67
N ALA A 147 9.57 3.66 7.60
CA ALA A 147 8.16 4.00 7.40
C ALA A 147 7.94 5.49 7.10
N ILE A 148 6.89 5.78 6.33
CA ILE A 148 6.46 7.14 5.96
C ILE A 148 6.16 7.97 7.20
N GLY A 149 6.76 9.14 7.29
CA GLY A 149 6.49 10.11 8.36
C GLY A 149 7.38 10.00 9.60
N LEU A 150 8.16 8.92 9.76
CA LEU A 150 9.04 8.77 10.92
C LEU A 150 10.21 9.77 10.92
N VAL A 151 10.82 10.01 9.77
CA VAL A 151 11.91 10.99 9.61
C VAL A 151 11.66 11.86 8.39
N SER A 152 12.00 13.15 8.47
CA SER A 152 11.70 14.13 7.41
C SER A 152 12.40 13.84 6.08
N ASN A 153 13.63 13.32 6.13
CA ASN A 153 14.50 13.09 4.97
C ASN A 153 14.70 11.61 4.70
N ALA A 154 13.63 10.82 4.71
CA ALA A 154 13.68 9.41 4.35
C ALA A 154 13.98 9.24 2.86
N GLU A 155 14.82 8.24 2.55
CA GLU A 155 15.12 7.78 1.19
C GLU A 155 14.47 6.40 1.00
N TYR A 156 14.05 6.12 -0.23
CA TYR A 156 13.39 4.87 -0.58
C TYR A 156 14.05 4.22 -1.78
N ASN A 157 14.36 2.94 -1.66
CA ASN A 157 15.02 2.17 -2.71
C ASN A 157 13.98 1.43 -3.55
N GLU A 158 14.05 1.63 -4.86
CA GLU A 158 13.23 0.88 -5.80
C GLU A 158 13.75 -0.55 -5.95
N GLN A 159 12.85 -1.50 -5.88
CA GLN A 159 13.11 -2.90 -6.17
C GLN A 159 12.34 -3.30 -7.42
N THR A 160 12.93 -4.17 -8.23
CA THR A 160 12.33 -4.67 -9.46
C THR A 160 12.35 -6.18 -9.46
N LEU A 161 11.25 -6.78 -9.87
CA LEU A 161 11.15 -8.21 -10.11
C LEU A 161 10.25 -8.50 -11.32
N VAL A 162 10.35 -9.71 -11.84
CA VAL A 162 9.44 -10.30 -12.82
C VAL A 162 8.91 -11.58 -12.19
N LEU A 163 7.60 -11.76 -12.18
CA LEU A 163 7.01 -13.03 -11.77
C LEU A 163 7.14 -14.06 -12.89
N GLU A 164 7.55 -15.26 -12.52
CA GLU A 164 7.46 -16.40 -13.41
C GLU A 164 6.02 -16.91 -13.51
N GLN A 165 5.75 -17.77 -14.47
CA GLN A 165 4.45 -18.40 -14.57
C GLN A 165 4.13 -19.19 -13.29
N ASP A 166 2.90 -19.07 -12.81
CA ASP A 166 2.40 -19.71 -11.58
C ASP A 166 3.01 -19.18 -10.27
N GLU A 167 3.73 -18.05 -10.33
CA GLU A 167 4.14 -17.33 -9.13
C GLU A 167 3.09 -16.31 -8.71
N ILE A 168 2.93 -16.18 -7.39
CA ILE A 168 2.01 -15.23 -6.75
C ILE A 168 2.81 -14.23 -5.92
N PHE A 169 2.64 -12.94 -6.18
CA PHE A 169 3.13 -11.88 -5.31
C PHE A 169 2.07 -11.57 -4.25
N ILE A 170 2.41 -11.71 -2.98
CA ILE A 170 1.51 -11.46 -1.86
C ILE A 170 2.03 -10.28 -1.04
N ALA A 171 1.20 -9.25 -0.89
CA ALA A 171 1.39 -8.15 0.05
C ALA A 171 0.28 -8.21 1.12
N TYR A 172 0.62 -7.96 2.39
CA TYR A 172 -0.31 -8.10 3.51
C TYR A 172 0.04 -7.16 4.66
N SER A 173 -0.95 -6.72 5.43
CA SER A 173 -0.78 -5.94 6.66
C SER A 173 -0.79 -6.84 7.90
N ASP A 174 -0.53 -6.25 9.07
CA ASP A 174 -0.52 -6.95 10.36
C ASP A 174 -1.84 -7.64 10.69
N GLY A 175 -2.96 -7.13 10.19
CA GLY A 175 -4.26 -7.75 10.35
C GLY A 175 -4.33 -9.22 9.89
N VAL A 176 -3.43 -9.66 8.99
CA VAL A 176 -3.30 -11.07 8.60
C VAL A 176 -2.55 -11.86 9.67
N CYS A 177 -1.44 -11.31 10.18
CA CYS A 177 -0.58 -11.99 11.17
C CYS A 177 -1.19 -11.98 12.58
N GLU A 178 -1.95 -10.95 12.92
CA GLU A 178 -2.56 -10.76 14.23
C GLU A 178 -4.00 -11.29 14.31
N ALA A 179 -4.51 -11.85 13.21
CA ALA A 179 -5.84 -12.45 13.17
C ALA A 179 -5.99 -13.53 14.24
N LYS A 180 -7.04 -13.37 15.06
CA LYS A 180 -7.37 -14.32 16.11
C LYS A 180 -8.65 -15.08 15.74
N ASN A 181 -8.69 -16.35 16.10
CA ASN A 181 -9.93 -17.12 16.03
C ASN A 181 -10.83 -16.82 17.26
N GLU A 182 -11.98 -17.43 17.32
CA GLU A 182 -12.95 -17.28 18.43
C GLU A 182 -12.42 -17.77 19.80
N TYR A 183 -11.25 -18.39 19.84
CA TYR A 183 -10.59 -18.88 21.07
C TYR A 183 -9.35 -18.03 21.46
N GLY A 184 -8.99 -17.00 20.70
CA GLY A 184 -7.88 -16.04 20.99
C GLY A 184 -6.61 -16.26 20.21
#